data_c263c837fb1b496b5605b48d1c23b10e
#
_entry.id   c263c837fb1b496b5605b48d1c23b10e
#
_cell.length_a   1.000
_cell.length_b   1.000
_cell.length_c   1.000
_cell.angle_alpha   90.00
_cell.angle_beta   90.00
_cell.angle_gamma   90.00
#
_symmetry.space_group_name_H-M   'P 1'
#
loop_
_entity.id
_entity.type
_entity.pdbx_description
1 polymer ?
#
loop_
_entity_poly.entity_id
_entity_poly.type
_entity_poly.pdbx_seq_one_letter_code
_entity_poly.pdbx_strand_id
1 'polypeptide(L)'
;MANTLAPAAAADSVGPPNRQEEPRDLLRTLQLSRMAGTCADLALKAAKERLSHEAFLYELAHLEWEHRTHLRIERRLRQSGLPREKTFRTLQLERFPPPLRLQIERLRAGTFVSEAINVVAVGRPGAGKSHLLAALGHELITQGHTVLWVSTAALVQRLLAAKRDLRLPQELAKLDRFACLILDDIGYVQHDRDEMEVVFTLLAERYERRSVLITTNLVFSEWDRIFKDPMTTLAAIDRVVHHSVILDLLAVESYRAQAAHQGATTAATPTNPTRRASATQPVPRMEKGEPRGREGEAARPLTSHSEATGTEKNGPRNAHRQVAVTGTPEEG
;
A
#
# COMPACT_ATOMS: atom_id res chain seq x y z
N MET A 1 -22.46 57.06 -10.92
CA MET A 1 -22.09 55.76 -11.50
C MET A 1 -22.72 54.69 -10.62
N ALA A 2 -23.81 54.13 -11.12
CA ALA A 2 -24.65 53.16 -10.38
C ALA A 2 -24.00 51.78 -10.42
N ASN A 3 -23.74 51.23 -9.26
CA ASN A 3 -23.21 49.86 -9.09
C ASN A 3 -24.43 48.92 -9.03
N THR A 4 -24.69 48.22 -10.13
CA THR A 4 -25.75 47.24 -10.25
C THR A 4 -25.29 45.93 -9.64
N LEU A 5 -25.72 45.59 -8.42
CA LEU A 5 -25.62 44.27 -7.82
C LEU A 5 -26.54 43.33 -8.60
N ALA A 6 -25.96 42.26 -9.16
CA ALA A 6 -26.68 41.14 -9.71
C ALA A 6 -27.47 40.39 -8.61
N PRO A 7 -28.68 39.91 -8.88
CA PRO A 7 -29.44 39.19 -7.87
C PRO A 7 -28.83 37.79 -7.64
N ALA A 8 -28.71 37.44 -6.36
CA ALA A 8 -28.38 36.11 -5.90
C ALA A 8 -29.34 35.07 -6.47
N ALA A 9 -28.78 33.98 -7.00
CA ALA A 9 -29.52 32.84 -7.50
C ALA A 9 -30.50 32.33 -6.42
N ALA A 10 -31.76 32.26 -6.78
CA ALA A 10 -32.81 31.72 -5.96
C ALA A 10 -32.47 30.25 -5.59
N ALA A 11 -32.34 29.98 -4.30
CA ALA A 11 -32.38 28.64 -3.78
C ALA A 11 -33.77 28.08 -4.13
N ASP A 12 -33.80 27.01 -4.92
CA ASP A 12 -35.01 26.25 -5.21
C ASP A 12 -35.65 25.81 -3.87
N SER A 13 -36.65 26.54 -3.45
CA SER A 13 -37.51 26.14 -2.34
C SER A 13 -38.37 24.98 -2.81
N VAL A 14 -37.88 23.76 -2.57
CA VAL A 14 -38.74 22.57 -2.68
C VAL A 14 -39.86 22.75 -1.66
N GLY A 15 -41.05 23.03 -2.16
CA GLY A 15 -42.25 23.14 -1.34
C GLY A 15 -42.52 21.84 -0.57
N PRO A 16 -43.37 21.89 0.49
CA PRO A 16 -43.69 20.68 1.24
C PRO A 16 -44.28 19.62 0.30
N PRO A 17 -43.89 18.33 0.46
CA PRO A 17 -44.33 17.25 -0.42
C PRO A 17 -45.85 17.18 -0.44
N ASN A 18 -46.42 17.06 -1.64
CA ASN A 18 -47.85 16.90 -1.84
C ASN A 18 -48.29 15.56 -1.21
N ARG A 19 -49.33 15.57 -0.36
CA ARG A 19 -49.88 14.38 0.28
C ARG A 19 -50.38 13.29 -0.68
N GLN A 20 -50.42 13.58 -1.98
CA GLN A 20 -50.80 12.65 -3.04
C GLN A 20 -49.59 11.91 -3.65
N GLU A 21 -48.34 12.27 -3.28
CA GLU A 21 -47.16 11.53 -3.73
C GLU A 21 -47.11 10.16 -3.05
N GLU A 22 -46.86 9.14 -3.84
CA GLU A 22 -46.65 7.80 -3.28
C GLU A 22 -45.43 7.80 -2.34
N PRO A 23 -45.49 7.12 -1.17
CA PRO A 23 -44.36 7.03 -0.24
C PRO A 23 -43.05 6.64 -0.91
N ARG A 24 -43.14 5.86 -1.97
CA ARG A 24 -42.02 5.40 -2.78
C ARG A 24 -41.26 6.55 -3.46
N ASP A 25 -42.00 7.53 -4.02
CA ASP A 25 -41.37 8.64 -4.74
C ASP A 25 -40.74 9.65 -3.76
N LEU A 26 -41.37 9.85 -2.61
CA LEU A 26 -40.82 10.65 -1.54
C LEU A 26 -39.49 10.02 -1.03
N LEU A 27 -39.46 8.71 -0.82
CA LEU A 27 -38.23 7.98 -0.42
C LEU A 27 -37.13 8.10 -1.47
N ARG A 28 -37.47 8.09 -2.77
CA ARG A 28 -36.49 8.34 -3.85
C ARG A 28 -35.92 9.75 -3.81
N THR A 29 -36.80 10.75 -3.61
CA THR A 29 -36.39 12.16 -3.49
C THR A 29 -35.42 12.35 -2.31
N LEU A 30 -35.66 11.64 -1.20
CA LEU A 30 -34.77 11.59 -0.03
C LEU A 30 -33.51 10.72 -0.24
N GLN A 31 -33.31 10.19 -1.44
CA GLN A 31 -32.21 9.28 -1.77
C GLN A 31 -32.16 8.01 -0.91
N LEU A 32 -33.31 7.52 -0.45
CA LEU A 32 -33.48 6.28 0.30
C LEU A 32 -33.87 5.15 -0.66
N SER A 33 -32.95 4.81 -1.57
CA SER A 33 -33.22 3.97 -2.73
C SER A 33 -33.60 2.53 -2.36
N ARG A 34 -33.00 1.97 -1.32
CA ARG A 34 -33.32 0.62 -0.87
C ARG A 34 -34.70 0.57 -0.19
N MET A 35 -34.98 1.55 0.66
CA MET A 35 -36.33 1.71 1.25
C MET A 35 -37.38 1.86 0.16
N ALA A 36 -37.15 2.72 -0.82
CA ALA A 36 -38.08 2.95 -1.93
C ALA A 36 -38.35 1.67 -2.74
N GLY A 37 -37.33 0.82 -2.93
CA GLY A 37 -37.46 -0.43 -3.66
C GLY A 37 -38.16 -1.55 -2.91
N THR A 38 -38.11 -1.54 -1.57
CA THR A 38 -38.61 -2.65 -0.73
C THR A 38 -39.85 -2.32 0.11
N CYS A 39 -40.23 -1.03 0.16
CA CYS A 39 -41.31 -0.54 1.03
C CYS A 39 -42.64 -1.29 0.83
N ALA A 40 -43.09 -1.49 -0.42
CA ALA A 40 -44.35 -2.15 -0.70
C ALA A 40 -44.34 -3.64 -0.29
N ASP A 41 -43.28 -4.35 -0.63
CA ASP A 41 -43.13 -5.79 -0.29
C ASP A 41 -43.07 -5.98 1.23
N LEU A 42 -42.32 -5.12 1.91
CA LEU A 42 -42.20 -5.15 3.36
C LEU A 42 -43.53 -4.79 4.04
N ALA A 43 -44.30 -3.87 3.50
CA ALA A 43 -45.64 -3.51 4.01
C ALA A 43 -46.60 -4.71 3.91
N LEU A 44 -46.60 -5.44 2.79
CA LEU A 44 -47.38 -6.66 2.63
C LEU A 44 -46.95 -7.77 3.62
N LYS A 45 -45.66 -7.93 3.82
CA LYS A 45 -45.11 -8.87 4.84
C LYS A 45 -45.58 -8.45 6.23
N ALA A 46 -45.42 -7.17 6.60
CA ALA A 46 -45.79 -6.66 7.89
C ALA A 46 -47.27 -6.85 8.19
N ALA A 47 -48.15 -6.66 7.21
CA ALA A 47 -49.59 -6.90 7.33
C ALA A 47 -49.92 -8.39 7.59
N LYS A 48 -49.20 -9.31 6.88
CA LYS A 48 -49.40 -10.77 7.08
C LYS A 48 -48.92 -11.22 8.45
N GLU A 49 -47.75 -10.74 8.88
CA GLU A 49 -47.07 -11.13 10.11
C GLU A 49 -47.56 -10.31 11.32
N ARG A 50 -48.46 -9.36 11.11
CA ARG A 50 -49.01 -8.45 12.15
C ARG A 50 -47.88 -7.71 12.91
N LEU A 51 -46.87 -7.25 12.20
CA LEU A 51 -45.80 -6.46 12.78
C LEU A 51 -46.34 -5.13 13.33
N SER A 52 -45.75 -4.66 14.43
CA SER A 52 -46.02 -3.29 14.90
C SER A 52 -45.49 -2.26 13.90
N HIS A 53 -46.06 -1.04 13.90
CA HIS A 53 -45.56 0.04 13.03
C HIS A 53 -44.07 0.34 13.31
N GLU A 54 -43.63 0.27 14.54
CA GLU A 54 -42.22 0.45 14.91
C GLU A 54 -41.34 -0.64 14.34
N ALA A 55 -41.73 -1.91 14.41
CA ALA A 55 -40.98 -3.03 13.85
C ALA A 55 -40.89 -2.90 12.32
N PHE A 56 -41.98 -2.53 11.63
CA PHE A 56 -41.95 -2.26 10.20
C PHE A 56 -40.98 -1.13 9.83
N LEU A 57 -41.01 0.00 10.56
CA LEU A 57 -40.13 1.13 10.32
C LEU A 57 -38.67 0.75 10.58
N TYR A 58 -38.43 0.01 11.64
CA TYR A 58 -37.09 -0.49 11.98
C TYR A 58 -36.51 -1.39 10.85
N GLU A 59 -37.26 -2.40 10.42
CA GLU A 59 -36.82 -3.28 9.33
C GLU A 59 -36.52 -2.49 8.05
N LEU A 60 -37.40 -1.56 7.69
CA LEU A 60 -37.24 -0.74 6.49
C LEU A 60 -35.99 0.17 6.57
N ALA A 61 -35.78 0.83 7.71
CA ALA A 61 -34.62 1.67 7.95
C ALA A 61 -33.32 0.85 8.01
N HIS A 62 -33.36 -0.33 8.61
CA HIS A 62 -32.23 -1.24 8.72
C HIS A 62 -31.75 -1.72 7.33
N LEU A 63 -32.67 -2.05 6.42
CA LEU A 63 -32.32 -2.41 5.03
C LEU A 63 -31.59 -1.27 4.30
N GLU A 64 -31.99 -0.02 4.51
CA GLU A 64 -31.30 1.13 3.90
C GLU A 64 -29.92 1.35 4.54
N TRP A 65 -29.82 1.21 5.87
CA TRP A 65 -28.56 1.34 6.59
C TRP A 65 -27.54 0.28 6.15
N GLU A 66 -27.94 -0.99 6.04
CA GLU A 66 -27.10 -2.07 5.55
C GLU A 66 -26.62 -1.80 4.11
N HIS A 67 -27.55 -1.40 3.23
CA HIS A 67 -27.23 -1.07 1.85
C HIS A 67 -26.20 0.05 1.74
N ARG A 68 -26.41 1.16 2.47
CA ARG A 68 -25.47 2.28 2.51
C ARG A 68 -24.12 1.91 3.09
N THR A 69 -24.13 1.08 4.13
CA THR A 69 -22.90 0.58 4.76
C THR A 69 -22.12 -0.27 3.77
N HIS A 70 -22.80 -1.17 3.07
CA HIS A 70 -22.16 -2.02 2.04
C HIS A 70 -21.55 -1.17 0.90
N LEU A 71 -22.29 -0.22 0.35
CA LEU A 71 -21.80 0.69 -0.69
C LEU A 71 -20.60 1.54 -0.21
N ARG A 72 -20.60 1.95 1.06
CA ARG A 72 -19.50 2.70 1.67
C ARG A 72 -18.23 1.84 1.77
N ILE A 73 -18.38 0.59 2.22
CA ILE A 73 -17.27 -0.37 2.30
C ILE A 73 -16.71 -0.64 0.91
N GLU A 74 -17.55 -0.96 -0.07
CA GLU A 74 -17.11 -1.18 -1.45
C GLU A 74 -16.36 0.01 -2.04
N ARG A 75 -16.88 1.23 -1.83
CA ARG A 75 -16.21 2.44 -2.30
C ARG A 75 -14.83 2.62 -1.65
N ARG A 76 -14.72 2.40 -0.34
CA ARG A 76 -13.44 2.47 0.39
C ARG A 76 -12.46 1.41 -0.08
N LEU A 77 -12.91 0.18 -0.32
CA LEU A 77 -12.09 -0.89 -0.89
C LEU A 77 -11.55 -0.53 -2.28
N ARG A 78 -12.38 0.05 -3.14
CA ARG A 78 -11.90 0.53 -4.45
C ARG A 78 -10.86 1.65 -4.34
N GLN A 79 -11.02 2.54 -3.38
CA GLN A 79 -10.12 3.69 -3.16
C GLN A 79 -8.83 3.31 -2.42
N SER A 80 -8.83 2.20 -1.69
CA SER A 80 -7.71 1.82 -0.83
C SER A 80 -6.48 1.30 -1.57
N GLY A 81 -6.63 0.79 -2.79
CA GLY A 81 -5.55 0.10 -3.51
C GLY A 81 -5.15 -1.26 -2.91
N LEU A 82 -5.90 -1.78 -1.92
CA LEU A 82 -5.61 -3.08 -1.30
C LEU A 82 -5.73 -4.23 -2.30
N PRO A 83 -4.77 -5.17 -2.30
CA PRO A 83 -4.86 -6.41 -3.06
C PRO A 83 -6.07 -7.24 -2.61
N ARG A 84 -7.01 -7.51 -3.52
CA ARG A 84 -8.30 -8.14 -3.20
C ARG A 84 -8.19 -9.55 -2.65
N GLU A 85 -7.16 -10.28 -3.07
CA GLU A 85 -6.89 -11.66 -2.69
C GLU A 85 -6.22 -11.79 -1.31
N LYS A 86 -5.62 -10.73 -0.78
CA LYS A 86 -4.88 -10.76 0.48
C LYS A 86 -5.78 -10.41 1.67
N THR A 87 -6.60 -11.36 2.08
CA THR A 87 -7.54 -11.24 3.21
C THR A 87 -7.22 -12.24 4.30
N PHE A 88 -7.83 -12.11 5.49
CA PHE A 88 -7.72 -13.14 6.55
C PHE A 88 -8.28 -14.49 6.14
N ARG A 89 -9.19 -14.55 5.17
CA ARG A 89 -9.73 -15.84 4.65
C ARG A 89 -8.68 -16.63 3.86
N THR A 90 -7.73 -15.94 3.24
CA THR A 90 -6.67 -16.53 2.42
C THR A 90 -5.32 -16.59 3.15
N LEU A 91 -5.22 -15.94 4.32
CA LEU A 91 -4.02 -15.96 5.15
C LEU A 91 -4.01 -17.19 6.05
N GLN A 92 -2.94 -17.98 5.97
CA GLN A 92 -2.75 -19.16 6.82
C GLN A 92 -2.20 -18.73 8.19
N LEU A 93 -3.10 -18.41 9.12
CA LEU A 93 -2.72 -17.93 10.47
C LEU A 93 -1.97 -18.97 11.29
N GLU A 94 -2.20 -20.27 11.02
CA GLU A 94 -1.55 -21.40 11.72
C GLU A 94 -0.05 -21.42 11.56
N ARG A 95 0.47 -20.78 10.51
CA ARG A 95 1.92 -20.67 10.26
C ARG A 95 2.64 -19.71 11.20
N PHE A 96 1.89 -18.82 11.83
CA PHE A 96 2.46 -17.87 12.76
C PHE A 96 2.56 -18.46 14.17
N PRO A 97 3.64 -18.17 14.91
CA PRO A 97 3.77 -18.57 16.30
C PRO A 97 2.61 -18.06 17.16
N PRO A 98 2.21 -18.79 18.23
CA PRO A 98 1.08 -18.40 19.08
C PRO A 98 1.14 -16.95 19.60
N PRO A 99 2.28 -16.42 20.07
CA PRO A 99 2.35 -15.03 20.51
C PRO A 99 2.02 -14.03 19.40
N LEU A 100 2.51 -14.29 18.17
CA LEU A 100 2.24 -13.43 17.04
C LEU A 100 0.77 -13.48 16.61
N ARG A 101 0.14 -14.67 16.66
CA ARG A 101 -1.31 -14.81 16.42
C ARG A 101 -2.13 -13.99 17.40
N LEU A 102 -1.76 -13.99 18.67
CA LEU A 102 -2.45 -13.19 19.67
C LEU A 102 -2.31 -11.68 19.40
N GLN A 103 -1.13 -11.22 18.98
CA GLN A 103 -0.93 -9.82 18.58
C GLN A 103 -1.79 -9.46 17.35
N ILE A 104 -1.84 -10.35 16.35
CA ILE A 104 -2.68 -10.16 15.16
C ILE A 104 -4.16 -10.02 15.53
N GLU A 105 -4.67 -10.90 16.40
CA GLU A 105 -6.06 -10.83 16.84
C GLU A 105 -6.38 -9.52 17.59
N ARG A 106 -5.46 -9.01 18.40
CA ARG A 106 -5.61 -7.69 19.04
C ARG A 106 -5.67 -6.56 18.01
N LEU A 107 -4.81 -6.61 16.98
CA LEU A 107 -4.81 -5.62 15.92
C LEU A 107 -6.08 -5.68 15.04
N ARG A 108 -6.69 -6.86 14.90
CA ARG A 108 -7.97 -7.02 14.18
C ARG A 108 -9.11 -6.22 14.83
N ALA A 109 -9.04 -5.94 16.12
CA ALA A 109 -10.02 -5.07 16.78
C ALA A 109 -10.01 -3.62 16.27
N GLY A 110 -8.93 -3.16 15.64
CA GLY A 110 -8.83 -1.85 15.00
C GLY A 110 -8.64 -0.66 15.94
N THR A 111 -8.64 -0.88 17.26
CA THR A 111 -8.54 0.18 18.28
C THR A 111 -7.26 1.01 18.14
N PHE A 112 -6.16 0.37 17.73
CA PHE A 112 -4.86 0.99 17.53
C PHE A 112 -4.90 2.19 16.55
N VAL A 113 -5.84 2.20 15.59
CA VAL A 113 -5.99 3.31 14.64
C VAL A 113 -6.50 4.57 15.33
N SER A 114 -7.39 4.43 16.32
CA SER A 114 -7.91 5.56 17.11
C SER A 114 -6.83 6.16 18.03
N GLU A 115 -5.87 5.34 18.42
CA GLU A 115 -4.74 5.70 19.29
C GLU A 115 -3.51 6.15 18.49
N ALA A 116 -3.62 6.24 17.17
CA ALA A 116 -2.53 6.57 16.24
C ALA A 116 -1.29 5.65 16.38
N ILE A 117 -1.48 4.42 16.84
CA ILE A 117 -0.40 3.43 16.99
C ILE A 117 0.00 2.91 15.61
N ASN A 118 1.30 2.80 15.37
CA ASN A 118 1.86 2.23 14.15
C ASN A 118 1.98 0.70 14.25
N VAL A 119 2.11 0.03 13.11
CA VAL A 119 2.38 -1.41 13.06
C VAL A 119 3.54 -1.66 12.09
N VAL A 120 4.59 -2.34 12.56
CA VAL A 120 5.74 -2.67 11.73
C VAL A 120 5.88 -4.18 11.62
N ALA A 121 5.68 -4.72 10.43
CA ALA A 121 5.89 -6.14 10.14
C ALA A 121 7.28 -6.36 9.57
N VAL A 122 8.16 -6.97 10.38
CA VAL A 122 9.55 -7.27 10.03
C VAL A 122 9.68 -8.75 9.70
N GLY A 123 10.40 -9.12 8.63
CA GLY A 123 10.63 -10.54 8.32
C GLY A 123 11.19 -10.77 6.93
N ARG A 124 11.62 -12.00 6.67
CA ARG A 124 12.20 -12.42 5.40
C ARG A 124 11.22 -12.28 4.22
N PRO A 125 11.69 -12.16 2.98
CA PRO A 125 10.84 -12.26 1.80
C PRO A 125 10.02 -13.56 1.81
N GLY A 126 8.71 -13.44 1.52
CA GLY A 126 7.81 -14.59 1.54
C GLY A 126 7.23 -14.98 2.90
N ALA A 127 7.60 -14.34 4.02
CA ALA A 127 7.06 -14.61 5.37
C ALA A 127 5.58 -14.21 5.57
N GLY A 128 4.96 -13.53 4.59
CA GLY A 128 3.54 -13.15 4.67
C GLY A 128 3.26 -11.73 5.15
N LYS A 129 4.27 -10.87 5.35
CA LYS A 129 4.13 -9.47 5.83
C LYS A 129 3.07 -8.67 5.06
N SER A 130 3.26 -8.57 3.74
CA SER A 130 2.34 -7.81 2.88
C SER A 130 0.93 -8.41 2.84
N HIS A 131 0.80 -9.75 2.99
CA HIS A 131 -0.51 -10.39 3.09
C HIS A 131 -1.17 -10.03 4.42
N LEU A 132 -0.43 -10.12 5.51
CA LEU A 132 -0.93 -9.81 6.86
C LEU A 132 -1.42 -8.35 6.96
N LEU A 133 -0.59 -7.37 6.53
CA LEU A 133 -1.00 -5.97 6.61
C LEU A 133 -2.12 -5.62 5.62
N ALA A 134 -2.19 -6.27 4.45
CA ALA A 134 -3.33 -6.12 3.56
C ALA A 134 -4.61 -6.69 4.19
N ALA A 135 -4.55 -7.86 4.83
CA ALA A 135 -5.68 -8.47 5.53
C ALA A 135 -6.18 -7.57 6.67
N LEU A 136 -5.28 -6.98 7.47
CA LEU A 136 -5.62 -5.97 8.46
C LEU A 136 -6.29 -4.75 7.82
N GLY A 137 -5.78 -4.27 6.70
CA GLY A 137 -6.38 -3.16 5.95
C GLY A 137 -7.82 -3.43 5.50
N HIS A 138 -8.12 -4.64 5.03
CA HIS A 138 -9.49 -5.07 4.69
C HIS A 138 -10.40 -5.04 5.92
N GLU A 139 -9.94 -5.56 7.05
CA GLU A 139 -10.69 -5.56 8.30
C GLU A 139 -11.00 -4.14 8.79
N LEU A 140 -10.01 -3.25 8.78
CA LEU A 140 -10.16 -1.84 9.14
C LEU A 140 -11.21 -1.12 8.27
N ILE A 141 -11.27 -1.43 6.97
CA ILE A 141 -12.28 -0.85 6.09
C ILE A 141 -13.69 -1.32 6.47
N THR A 142 -13.87 -2.58 6.82
CA THR A 142 -15.16 -3.11 7.26
C THR A 142 -15.62 -2.45 8.57
N GLN A 143 -14.69 -2.08 9.44
CA GLN A 143 -14.94 -1.35 10.68
C GLN A 143 -15.17 0.16 10.45
N GLY A 144 -15.05 0.62 9.22
CA GLY A 144 -15.36 2.01 8.86
C GLY A 144 -14.16 2.95 8.79
N HIS A 145 -12.93 2.47 8.93
CA HIS A 145 -11.73 3.29 8.73
C HIS A 145 -11.45 3.54 7.24
N THR A 146 -10.74 4.61 6.95
CA THR A 146 -10.20 4.89 5.62
C THR A 146 -8.75 4.41 5.56
N VAL A 147 -8.45 3.52 4.62
CA VAL A 147 -7.13 2.91 4.47
C VAL A 147 -6.60 3.18 3.06
N LEU A 148 -5.30 3.46 2.95
CA LEU A 148 -4.58 3.51 1.67
C LEU A 148 -3.41 2.53 1.72
N TRP A 149 -3.36 1.65 0.73
CA TRP A 149 -2.23 0.77 0.45
C TRP A 149 -1.41 1.35 -0.70
N VAL A 150 -0.11 1.43 -0.50
CA VAL A 150 0.81 1.90 -1.55
C VAL A 150 2.18 1.24 -1.37
N SER A 151 2.85 0.90 -2.48
CA SER A 151 4.27 0.54 -2.38
C SER A 151 5.09 1.77 -2.04
N THR A 152 6.08 1.62 -1.17
CA THR A 152 6.92 2.74 -0.73
C THR A 152 7.59 3.43 -1.92
N ALA A 153 8.09 2.66 -2.89
CA ALA A 153 8.72 3.20 -4.09
C ALA A 153 7.76 4.12 -4.90
N ALA A 154 6.52 3.68 -5.14
CA ALA A 154 5.55 4.49 -5.86
C ALA A 154 5.16 5.77 -5.10
N LEU A 155 5.04 5.68 -3.77
CA LEU A 155 4.75 6.84 -2.93
C LEU A 155 5.90 7.85 -2.95
N VAL A 156 7.13 7.40 -2.83
CA VAL A 156 8.32 8.26 -2.89
C VAL A 156 8.37 9.03 -4.20
N GLN A 157 8.20 8.37 -5.34
CA GLN A 157 8.18 9.04 -6.63
C GLN A 157 7.06 10.09 -6.74
N ARG A 158 5.89 9.80 -6.20
CA ARG A 158 4.76 10.72 -6.13
C ARG A 158 5.07 11.94 -5.25
N LEU A 159 5.70 11.75 -4.08
CA LEU A 159 6.07 12.84 -3.18
C LEU A 159 7.21 13.70 -3.76
N LEU A 160 8.19 13.08 -4.42
CA LEU A 160 9.26 13.80 -5.11
C LEU A 160 8.74 14.67 -6.25
N ALA A 161 7.81 14.15 -7.04
CA ALA A 161 7.16 14.95 -8.08
C ALA A 161 6.41 16.14 -7.46
N ALA A 162 5.67 15.92 -6.37
CA ALA A 162 4.98 16.98 -5.65
C ALA A 162 5.95 18.00 -5.03
N LYS A 163 7.12 17.57 -4.53
CA LYS A 163 8.18 18.45 -4.01
C LYS A 163 8.73 19.34 -5.12
N ARG A 164 9.07 18.78 -6.28
CA ARG A 164 9.55 19.53 -7.46
C ARG A 164 8.53 20.58 -7.93
N ASP A 165 7.26 20.22 -7.90
CA ASP A 165 6.16 21.10 -8.32
C ASP A 165 5.72 22.09 -7.22
N LEU A 166 6.41 22.15 -6.07
CA LEU A 166 6.06 22.96 -4.90
C LEU A 166 4.65 22.67 -4.34
N ARG A 167 4.18 21.41 -4.50
CA ARG A 167 2.86 20.93 -4.08
C ARG A 167 2.91 19.85 -3.00
N LEU A 168 4.09 19.64 -2.37
CA LEU A 168 4.26 18.63 -1.33
C LEU A 168 3.24 18.77 -0.18
N PRO A 169 2.97 19.97 0.38
CA PRO A 169 1.99 20.11 1.46
C PRO A 169 0.58 19.65 1.06
N GLN A 170 0.15 19.98 -0.16
CA GLN A 170 -1.16 19.56 -0.68
C GLN A 170 -1.22 18.03 -0.86
N GLU A 171 -0.12 17.41 -1.25
CA GLU A 171 -0.04 15.97 -1.42
C GLU A 171 -0.06 15.24 -0.07
N LEU A 172 0.67 15.75 0.93
CA LEU A 172 0.62 15.25 2.30
C LEU A 172 -0.80 15.39 2.90
N ALA A 173 -1.47 16.52 2.68
CA ALA A 173 -2.85 16.73 3.12
C ALA A 173 -3.84 15.74 2.49
N LYS A 174 -3.61 15.29 1.23
CA LYS A 174 -4.41 14.22 0.61
C LYS A 174 -4.20 12.88 1.30
N LEU A 175 -2.96 12.57 1.68
CA LEU A 175 -2.63 11.36 2.40
C LEU A 175 -3.17 11.38 3.83
N ASP A 176 -3.25 12.53 4.48
CA ASP A 176 -3.79 12.68 5.84
C ASP A 176 -5.30 12.42 5.95
N ARG A 177 -6.03 12.35 4.83
CA ARG A 177 -7.44 11.93 4.81
C ARG A 177 -7.64 10.47 5.15
N PHE A 178 -6.60 9.66 5.04
CA PHE A 178 -6.64 8.24 5.38
C PHE A 178 -6.26 8.05 6.84
N ALA A 179 -7.14 7.42 7.60
CA ALA A 179 -6.89 7.09 9.01
C ALA A 179 -5.67 6.16 9.16
N CYS A 180 -5.49 5.26 8.18
CA CYS A 180 -4.39 4.30 8.15
C CYS A 180 -3.71 4.30 6.78
N LEU A 181 -2.37 4.40 6.75
CA LEU A 181 -1.54 4.30 5.57
C LEU A 181 -0.69 3.04 5.64
N ILE A 182 -0.77 2.18 4.64
CA ILE A 182 0.05 0.96 4.56
C ILE A 182 1.14 1.15 3.53
N LEU A 183 2.39 1.19 4.00
CA LEU A 183 3.61 1.31 3.22
C LEU A 183 4.20 -0.08 2.99
N ASP A 184 3.99 -0.63 1.80
CA ASP A 184 4.53 -1.94 1.48
C ASP A 184 5.97 -1.81 1.00
N ASP A 185 6.86 -2.55 1.67
CA ASP A 185 8.25 -2.76 1.30
C ASP A 185 9.16 -1.52 1.39
N ILE A 186 9.34 -0.99 2.61
CA ILE A 186 10.18 0.19 2.83
C ILE A 186 11.69 -0.10 2.64
N GLY A 187 12.12 -1.35 2.77
CA GLY A 187 13.54 -1.72 2.78
C GLY A 187 14.16 -2.06 1.43
N TYR A 188 13.40 -2.04 0.32
CA TYR A 188 13.88 -2.52 -0.99
C TYR A 188 14.61 -1.47 -1.83
N VAL A 189 14.46 -0.20 -1.50
CA VAL A 189 15.03 0.89 -2.31
C VAL A 189 16.14 1.56 -1.49
N GLN A 190 17.33 1.65 -2.06
CA GLN A 190 18.37 2.53 -1.55
C GLN A 190 17.98 3.95 -1.95
N HIS A 191 17.32 4.63 -1.05
CA HIS A 191 16.79 5.96 -1.32
C HIS A 191 17.91 7.00 -1.43
N ASP A 192 17.79 7.89 -2.37
CA ASP A 192 18.56 9.12 -2.45
C ASP A 192 18.15 10.08 -1.30
N ARG A 193 18.96 11.11 -1.04
CA ARG A 193 18.72 12.07 0.06
C ARG A 193 17.31 12.71 -0.03
N ASP A 194 16.92 13.09 -1.24
CA ASP A 194 15.59 13.71 -1.46
C ASP A 194 14.44 12.70 -1.24
N GLU A 195 14.65 11.44 -1.58
CA GLU A 195 13.69 10.36 -1.35
C GLU A 195 13.48 10.11 0.15
N MET A 196 14.59 10.10 0.92
CA MET A 196 14.53 9.95 2.38
C MET A 196 13.82 11.12 3.04
N GLU A 197 14.11 12.35 2.60
CA GLU A 197 13.51 13.56 3.16
C GLU A 197 11.98 13.57 3.01
N VAL A 198 11.47 13.17 1.86
CA VAL A 198 10.00 13.14 1.66
C VAL A 198 9.33 12.02 2.46
N VAL A 199 9.98 10.85 2.64
CA VAL A 199 9.48 9.79 3.52
C VAL A 199 9.49 10.23 4.97
N PHE A 200 10.59 10.83 5.42
CA PHE A 200 10.72 11.36 6.77
C PHE A 200 9.66 12.42 7.06
N THR A 201 9.45 13.34 6.12
CA THR A 201 8.41 14.38 6.24
C THR A 201 7.04 13.76 6.39
N LEU A 202 6.71 12.74 5.58
CA LEU A 202 5.44 12.02 5.69
C LEU A 202 5.27 11.36 7.06
N LEU A 203 6.30 10.66 7.56
CA LEU A 203 6.26 10.00 8.87
C LEU A 203 6.12 11.02 10.01
N ALA A 204 6.82 12.15 9.92
CA ALA A 204 6.73 13.24 10.88
C ALA A 204 5.33 13.89 10.92
N GLU A 205 4.73 14.14 9.77
CA GLU A 205 3.36 14.69 9.67
C GLU A 205 2.29 13.76 10.25
N ARG A 206 2.52 12.45 10.23
CA ARG A 206 1.56 11.46 10.74
C ARG A 206 1.83 11.03 12.19
N TYR A 207 2.98 11.37 12.73
CA TYR A 207 3.40 11.01 14.09
C TYR A 207 2.34 11.42 15.12
N GLU A 208 1.89 10.48 15.96
CA GLU A 208 0.84 10.64 16.99
C GLU A 208 -0.53 11.16 16.48
N ARG A 209 -0.72 11.22 15.17
CA ARG A 209 -1.97 11.72 14.55
C ARG A 209 -2.70 10.66 13.76
N ARG A 210 -1.96 9.83 13.04
CA ARG A 210 -2.51 8.82 12.12
C ARG A 210 -1.60 7.61 12.05
N SER A 211 -2.18 6.43 12.07
CA SER A 211 -1.43 5.17 12.01
C SER A 211 -0.75 4.96 10.66
N VAL A 212 0.48 4.44 10.72
CA VAL A 212 1.24 3.95 9.57
C VAL A 212 1.56 2.47 9.80
N LEU A 213 1.21 1.63 8.83
CA LEU A 213 1.56 0.22 8.81
C LEU A 213 2.70 0.03 7.81
N ILE A 214 3.78 -0.61 8.22
CA ILE A 214 4.99 -0.74 7.40
C ILE A 214 5.37 -2.21 7.26
N THR A 215 5.65 -2.67 6.04
CA THR A 215 6.35 -3.93 5.83
C THR A 215 7.81 -3.67 5.52
N THR A 216 8.70 -4.43 6.14
CA THR A 216 10.15 -4.36 5.90
C THR A 216 10.80 -5.72 5.96
N ASN A 217 11.85 -5.91 5.19
CA ASN A 217 12.76 -7.06 5.28
C ASN A 217 14.02 -6.74 6.10
N LEU A 218 14.21 -5.47 6.49
CA LEU A 218 15.34 -5.00 7.28
C LEU A 218 14.92 -4.89 8.75
N VAL A 219 15.80 -5.35 9.63
CA VAL A 219 15.69 -5.08 11.07
C VAL A 219 16.05 -3.61 11.35
N PHE A 220 15.56 -3.05 12.45
CA PHE A 220 15.76 -1.61 12.73
C PHE A 220 17.23 -1.19 12.76
N SER A 221 18.14 -2.07 13.20
CA SER A 221 19.59 -1.83 13.17
C SER A 221 20.18 -1.70 11.75
N GLU A 222 19.42 -2.05 10.72
CA GLU A 222 19.82 -1.91 9.32
C GLU A 222 19.11 -0.78 8.59
N TRP A 223 18.31 0.04 9.30
CA TRP A 223 17.59 1.16 8.70
C TRP A 223 18.48 2.32 8.27
N ASP A 224 19.74 2.34 8.71
CA ASP A 224 20.80 3.19 8.15
C ASP A 224 20.99 2.98 6.64
N ARG A 225 20.68 1.78 6.15
CA ARG A 225 20.65 1.50 4.69
C ARG A 225 19.54 2.21 3.97
N ILE A 226 18.44 2.56 4.69
CA ILE A 226 17.30 3.29 4.12
C ILE A 226 17.58 4.78 4.13
N PHE A 227 18.01 5.33 5.27
CA PHE A 227 18.08 6.77 5.49
C PHE A 227 19.48 7.37 5.34
N LYS A 228 20.54 6.58 5.13
CA LYS A 228 21.94 6.98 4.85
C LYS A 228 22.55 8.06 5.79
N ASP A 229 21.74 8.73 6.57
CA ASP A 229 22.15 9.74 7.57
C ASP A 229 21.77 9.22 8.95
N PRO A 230 22.75 9.02 9.88
CA PRO A 230 22.49 8.44 11.18
C PRO A 230 21.49 9.23 12.03
N MET A 231 21.51 10.55 11.97
CA MET A 231 20.59 11.38 12.74
C MET A 231 19.15 11.27 12.22
N THR A 232 18.97 11.33 10.90
CA THR A 232 17.67 11.16 10.26
C THR A 232 17.15 9.74 10.47
N THR A 233 18.02 8.72 10.43
CA THR A 233 17.68 7.33 10.73
C THR A 233 17.15 7.19 12.15
N LEU A 234 17.88 7.69 13.13
CA LEU A 234 17.49 7.62 14.54
C LEU A 234 16.15 8.32 14.77
N ALA A 235 15.98 9.52 14.22
CA ALA A 235 14.73 10.27 14.35
C ALA A 235 13.54 9.60 13.62
N ALA A 236 13.77 8.91 12.48
CA ALA A 236 12.74 8.14 11.78
C ALA A 236 12.35 6.88 12.57
N ILE A 237 13.35 6.15 13.10
CA ILE A 237 13.12 4.97 13.95
C ILE A 237 12.34 5.39 15.19
N ASP A 238 12.76 6.45 15.88
CA ASP A 238 12.09 6.94 17.08
C ASP A 238 10.61 7.22 16.81
N ARG A 239 10.28 7.98 15.76
CA ARG A 239 8.89 8.28 15.39
C ARG A 239 8.07 7.07 14.98
N VAL A 240 8.68 6.11 14.30
CA VAL A 240 7.97 4.91 13.83
C VAL A 240 7.80 3.92 14.98
N VAL A 241 8.83 3.71 15.81
CA VAL A 241 8.90 2.62 16.81
C VAL A 241 8.29 3.02 18.14
N HIS A 242 8.43 4.27 18.56
CA HIS A 242 8.00 4.75 19.88
C HIS A 242 6.52 4.44 20.18
N HIS A 243 5.64 4.60 19.17
CA HIS A 243 4.23 4.23 19.25
C HIS A 243 3.90 3.13 18.24
N SER A 244 4.55 1.96 18.36
CA SER A 244 4.29 0.87 17.41
C SER A 244 4.14 -0.51 18.04
N VAL A 245 3.34 -1.34 17.36
CA VAL A 245 3.33 -2.78 17.55
C VAL A 245 4.25 -3.40 16.50
N ILE A 246 5.28 -4.11 16.95
CA ILE A 246 6.22 -4.81 16.08
C ILE A 246 5.75 -6.25 15.92
N LEU A 247 5.51 -6.64 14.69
CA LEU A 247 5.18 -8.00 14.29
C LEU A 247 6.45 -8.65 13.74
N ASP A 248 7.07 -9.53 14.53
CA ASP A 248 8.28 -10.24 14.14
C ASP A 248 7.94 -11.53 13.39
N LEU A 249 8.24 -11.53 12.07
CA LEU A 249 8.08 -12.67 11.18
C LEU A 249 9.44 -13.24 10.73
N LEU A 250 10.55 -12.92 11.40
CA LEU A 250 11.90 -13.40 11.01
C LEU A 250 12.02 -14.91 11.08
N ALA A 251 11.38 -15.53 12.07
CA ALA A 251 11.36 -16.98 12.26
C ALA A 251 10.31 -17.69 11.38
N VAL A 252 9.44 -16.96 10.67
CA VAL A 252 8.39 -17.56 9.82
C VAL A 252 8.99 -18.02 8.50
N GLU A 253 8.75 -19.28 8.16
CA GLU A 253 9.23 -19.84 6.89
C GLU A 253 8.56 -19.18 5.68
N SER A 254 9.30 -19.09 4.57
CA SER A 254 8.81 -18.49 3.34
C SER A 254 7.73 -19.37 2.68
N TYR A 255 6.53 -18.81 2.52
CA TYR A 255 5.44 -19.44 1.75
C TYR A 255 5.85 -19.68 0.29
N ARG A 256 6.57 -18.75 -0.32
CA ARG A 256 7.02 -18.87 -1.72
C ARG A 256 8.00 -20.03 -1.90
N ALA A 257 8.90 -20.25 -0.93
CA ALA A 257 9.84 -21.37 -0.96
C ALA A 257 9.10 -22.71 -0.81
N GLN A 258 8.15 -22.81 0.12
CA GLN A 258 7.34 -24.03 0.30
C GLN A 258 6.48 -24.35 -0.91
N ALA A 259 5.82 -23.35 -1.50
CA ALA A 259 5.00 -23.54 -2.72
C ALA A 259 5.87 -24.00 -3.91
N ALA A 260 7.10 -23.46 -4.04
CA ALA A 260 8.03 -23.89 -5.08
C ALA A 260 8.49 -25.35 -4.88
N HIS A 261 8.76 -25.77 -3.64
CA HIS A 261 9.10 -27.17 -3.33
C HIS A 261 7.93 -28.13 -3.60
N GLN A 262 6.71 -27.76 -3.25
CA GLN A 262 5.52 -28.59 -3.52
C GLN A 262 5.22 -28.71 -5.02
N GLY A 263 5.38 -27.62 -5.79
CA GLY A 263 5.25 -27.62 -7.24
C GLY A 263 6.31 -28.47 -7.95
N ALA A 264 7.53 -28.51 -7.43
CA ALA A 264 8.61 -29.34 -7.96
C ALA A 264 8.38 -30.85 -7.68
N THR A 265 7.76 -31.18 -6.54
CA THR A 265 7.47 -32.58 -6.17
C THR A 265 6.30 -33.17 -6.98
N THR A 266 5.33 -32.35 -7.40
CA THR A 266 4.23 -32.79 -8.27
C THR A 266 4.62 -32.94 -9.74
N ALA A 267 5.72 -32.32 -10.18
CA ALA A 267 6.23 -32.45 -11.56
C ALA A 267 7.18 -33.67 -11.78
N ALA A 268 7.56 -34.37 -10.71
CA ALA A 268 8.51 -35.48 -10.76
C ALA A 268 7.82 -36.85 -10.56
N THR A 269 6.71 -37.14 -11.26
CA THR A 269 6.25 -38.52 -11.44
C THR A 269 6.79 -38.97 -12.79
N PRO A 270 7.80 -39.82 -12.86
CA PRO A 270 8.25 -40.37 -14.13
C PRO A 270 7.21 -41.40 -14.59
N THR A 271 6.43 -41.06 -15.58
CA THR A 271 5.73 -42.05 -16.39
C THR A 271 6.76 -42.90 -17.12
N ASN A 272 6.95 -44.11 -16.60
CA ASN A 272 7.77 -45.15 -17.19
C ASN A 272 7.08 -45.64 -18.49
N PRO A 273 7.64 -45.41 -19.68
CA PRO A 273 7.11 -46.03 -20.88
C PRO A 273 7.63 -47.46 -20.92
N THR A 274 6.75 -48.42 -20.72
CA THR A 274 6.88 -49.84 -20.93
C THR A 274 7.56 -50.11 -22.27
N ARG A 275 8.75 -50.68 -22.17
CA ARG A 275 9.57 -51.21 -23.24
C ARG A 275 8.84 -52.37 -23.92
N ARG A 276 8.33 -52.19 -25.12
CA ARG A 276 7.94 -53.30 -26.02
C ARG A 276 9.07 -53.54 -27.00
N ALA A 277 9.68 -54.71 -26.84
CA ALA A 277 10.70 -55.25 -27.72
C ALA A 277 10.07 -55.78 -29.01
N SER A 278 10.63 -55.52 -30.16
CA SER A 278 10.67 -56.41 -31.32
C SER A 278 11.74 -55.94 -32.30
N ALA A 279 12.78 -56.70 -32.37
CA ALA A 279 13.32 -57.49 -33.47
C ALA A 279 13.71 -56.74 -34.74
N THR A 280 15.04 -56.59 -34.93
CA THR A 280 15.92 -57.15 -35.99
C THR A 280 15.59 -56.83 -37.44
N GLN A 281 16.41 -56.11 -38.17
CA GLN A 281 17.45 -56.57 -39.10
C GLN A 281 18.10 -55.41 -39.87
N PRO A 282 19.24 -55.61 -40.59
CA PRO A 282 20.37 -54.72 -40.65
C PRO A 282 20.68 -54.09 -42.05
N VAL A 283 21.47 -53.04 -41.99
CA VAL A 283 22.48 -52.42 -42.90
C VAL A 283 22.30 -52.56 -44.45
N PRO A 284 22.64 -51.56 -45.28
CA PRO A 284 24.04 -51.40 -45.65
C PRO A 284 24.61 -49.94 -45.73
N ARG A 285 25.87 -49.93 -45.67
CA ARG A 285 26.93 -48.95 -45.76
C ARG A 285 27.17 -48.48 -47.22
N MET A 286 27.37 -47.18 -47.46
CA MET A 286 28.21 -46.59 -48.51
C MET A 286 28.54 -45.15 -48.10
N GLU A 287 29.70 -44.88 -47.86
CA GLU A 287 30.96 -44.44 -48.50
C GLU A 287 30.88 -43.01 -49.05
N LYS A 288 31.78 -42.21 -48.46
CA LYS A 288 32.74 -41.22 -49.00
C LYS A 288 32.25 -40.08 -49.91
N GLY A 289 32.68 -38.90 -49.50
CA GLY A 289 32.84 -37.77 -50.35
C GLY A 289 33.21 -36.49 -49.59
N GLU A 290 34.49 -36.32 -49.28
CA GLU A 290 35.17 -35.03 -49.09
C GLU A 290 35.70 -34.57 -50.44
N PRO A 291 36.35 -33.39 -50.61
CA PRO A 291 36.19 -32.06 -50.01
C PRO A 291 36.28 -30.92 -51.13
N ARG A 292 36.21 -29.67 -50.74
CA ARG A 292 36.88 -28.45 -51.34
C ARG A 292 36.04 -27.23 -50.91
N GLY A 293 36.53 -26.25 -50.19
CA GLY A 293 37.74 -25.47 -50.32
C GLY A 293 37.43 -24.11 -50.91
N ARG A 294 37.62 -23.05 -50.12
CA ARG A 294 38.09 -21.70 -50.45
C ARG A 294 37.56 -20.74 -49.34
N GLU A 295 38.46 -20.29 -48.49
CA GLU A 295 39.44 -19.18 -48.58
C GLU A 295 38.80 -17.80 -48.75
N GLY A 296 39.22 -16.94 -47.88
CA GLY A 296 39.34 -15.48 -48.02
C GLY A 296 38.40 -14.76 -47.09
N GLU A 297 38.75 -13.85 -46.26
CA GLU A 297 39.95 -13.07 -46.02
C GLU A 297 39.67 -12.20 -44.77
N ALA A 298 40.47 -12.22 -43.84
CA ALA A 298 41.17 -11.28 -43.05
C ALA A 298 40.92 -9.80 -43.31
N ALA A 299 40.64 -9.05 -42.27
CA ALA A 299 41.32 -7.80 -42.00
C ALA A 299 41.15 -7.36 -40.52
N ARG A 300 42.28 -7.11 -39.98
CA ARG A 300 42.58 -6.61 -38.63
C ARG A 300 42.57 -5.05 -38.61
N PRO A 301 43.00 -4.48 -37.46
CA PRO A 301 42.41 -3.28 -36.84
C PRO A 301 43.33 -2.04 -37.01
N LEU A 302 42.85 -0.89 -36.58
CA LEU A 302 43.68 0.33 -36.35
C LEU A 302 43.11 1.00 -35.07
N THR A 303 43.77 0.97 -33.99
CA THR A 303 44.83 1.74 -33.30
C THR A 303 44.85 3.25 -33.65
N SER A 304 44.78 4.00 -32.59
CA SER A 304 45.79 4.91 -32.06
C SER A 304 45.45 6.37 -31.97
N HIS A 305 45.76 6.86 -30.82
CA HIS A 305 46.48 8.13 -30.47
C HIS A 305 45.69 9.43 -30.64
N SER A 306 45.83 10.41 -29.80
CA SER A 306 46.84 10.84 -28.81
C SER A 306 46.29 12.06 -28.08
N GLU A 307 46.63 12.24 -26.83
CA GLU A 307 47.49 13.33 -26.30
C GLU A 307 46.97 14.73 -26.64
N ALA A 308 46.99 15.72 -25.84
CA ALA A 308 47.62 16.02 -24.53
C ALA A 308 47.31 17.45 -24.16
N THR A 309 47.63 17.80 -22.96
CA THR A 309 48.10 19.12 -22.43
C THR A 309 47.04 20.22 -22.38
N GLY A 310 46.95 20.99 -21.37
CA GLY A 310 47.78 21.24 -20.21
C GLY A 310 47.30 22.48 -19.49
N THR A 311 47.78 22.56 -18.28
CA THR A 311 48.16 23.75 -17.50
C THR A 311 47.08 24.77 -17.18
N GLU A 312 46.94 25.16 -16.03
CA GLU A 312 47.64 25.64 -14.84
C GLU A 312 46.91 26.84 -14.24
N LYS A 313 46.88 26.86 -12.91
CA LYS A 313 47.04 27.96 -11.99
C LYS A 313 45.92 29.01 -11.80
N ASN A 314 45.33 29.16 -10.66
CA ASN A 314 45.81 29.95 -9.53
C ASN A 314 44.73 30.09 -8.44
N GLY A 315 45.02 29.71 -7.24
CA GLY A 315 44.44 30.40 -6.11
C GLY A 315 45.17 31.74 -5.86
N PRO A 316 44.92 32.50 -4.86
CA PRO A 316 44.76 32.13 -3.48
C PRO A 316 43.86 33.03 -2.56
N ARG A 317 43.70 32.57 -1.30
CA ARG A 317 43.78 33.30 -0.03
C ARG A 317 42.64 34.20 0.47
N ASN A 318 42.23 33.78 1.66
CA ASN A 318 42.17 34.51 2.95
C ASN A 318 41.14 35.63 3.12
N ALA A 319 40.28 35.46 4.12
CA ALA A 319 40.46 36.19 5.36
C ALA A 319 39.49 35.74 6.47
N HIS A 320 40.10 35.44 7.58
CA HIS A 320 39.53 35.37 8.92
C HIS A 320 38.66 36.59 9.25
N ARG A 321 37.54 36.34 9.93
CA ARG A 321 37.16 37.22 11.03
C ARG A 321 36.43 36.46 12.13
N GLN A 322 37.17 36.13 13.15
CA GLN A 322 36.69 35.94 14.52
C GLN A 322 36.13 37.25 15.02
N VAL A 323 34.98 37.21 15.66
CA VAL A 323 34.68 38.09 16.77
C VAL A 323 34.11 37.24 17.90
N ALA A 324 34.83 37.27 18.96
CA ALA A 324 34.51 36.65 20.22
C ALA A 324 33.68 37.61 21.09
N VAL A 325 32.87 37.05 21.95
CA VAL A 325 32.90 37.11 23.42
C VAL A 325 32.00 38.15 24.12
N THR A 326 31.41 37.59 25.13
CA THR A 326 30.97 38.05 26.45
C THR A 326 29.49 38.41 26.52
N GLY A 327 28.72 38.05 27.49
CA GLY A 327 28.91 37.70 28.88
C GLY A 327 27.63 37.19 29.51
N THR A 328 27.78 36.42 30.48
CA THR A 328 26.89 35.99 31.56
C THR A 328 26.71 37.09 32.62
N PRO A 329 25.96 36.86 33.71
CA PRO A 329 24.57 36.48 33.97
C PRO A 329 23.86 37.55 34.85
N GLU A 330 22.59 37.34 35.20
CA GLU A 330 22.01 37.63 36.54
C GLU A 330 20.51 37.41 36.55
N GLU A 331 20.11 36.57 37.41
CA GLU A 331 19.14 36.62 38.50
C GLU A 331 17.88 37.49 38.33
N GLY A 332 16.76 36.83 38.64
CA GLY A 332 15.45 37.39 38.85
C GLY A 332 14.39 36.29 38.84
#